data_1d3d6ee16dc92d6d9dd2d7992d7fc882
#
_entry.id   1d3d6ee16dc92d6d9dd2d7992d7fc882
#
_cell.length_a   1.000
_cell.length_b   1.000
_cell.length_c   1.000
_cell.angle_alpha   90.00
_cell.angle_beta   90.00
_cell.angle_gamma   90.00
#
_symmetry.space_group_name_H-M   'P 1'
#
loop_
_entity.id
_entity.type
_entity.pdbx_description
1 polymer ?
#
loop_
_entity_poly.entity_id
_entity_poly.type
_entity_poly.pdbx_seq_one_letter_code
_entity_poly.pdbx_strand_id
1 'polypeptide(L)'
;MENKTLNINNKIIENGANENKVCVVDLGNYNVKAINNKRKQISFQSNLSRDYETFPDGFKYVLLDGEYTFFEKGNFNLEYIKTQKNYTSQLLYAISLLHEDEEIIETNLVLLLPISEMQEKQKYINDLKDKEFEFTVRTNKKKDKIIKINDVFVTPEGYSSYFTLNDNVKDSNLLLIDVGGRSSDVIALEHGKPQVLKTYHIGILDLYMKLQNINADKEYKLEEIRGAIDRGYIKVTKKQLASFTQDIINEIKIDVNLSHFDNVVWTGGASKVIEEIINDILPKQCYLHENPLYSNIFGALEVGKIAFNKVGA
;
A
#
# COMPACT_ATOMS: atom_id res chain seq x y z
N MET A 1 44.39 -3.09 -38.55
CA MET A 1 43.36 -2.33 -37.84
C MET A 1 42.10 -3.19 -37.67
N GLU A 2 42.25 -4.36 -37.10
CA GLU A 2 41.15 -5.29 -36.79
C GLU A 2 41.46 -5.93 -35.45
N ASN A 3 41.00 -5.37 -34.35
CA ASN A 3 40.91 -6.04 -33.05
C ASN A 3 40.39 -5.12 -31.91
N LYS A 4 39.70 -4.03 -32.25
CA LYS A 4 39.07 -3.16 -31.22
C LYS A 4 37.55 -3.22 -31.12
N THR A 5 36.89 -3.85 -32.10
CA THR A 5 35.40 -3.88 -32.16
C THR A 5 34.79 -5.12 -31.51
N LEU A 6 35.59 -6.16 -31.21
CA LEU A 6 35.13 -7.41 -30.62
C LEU A 6 35.08 -7.40 -29.07
N ASN A 7 35.69 -6.40 -28.41
CA ASN A 7 35.75 -6.33 -26.97
C ASN A 7 34.65 -5.49 -26.32
N ILE A 8 33.80 -4.82 -27.10
CA ILE A 8 32.67 -4.05 -26.53
C ILE A 8 31.43 -4.92 -26.38
N ASN A 9 31.23 -5.87 -27.31
CA ASN A 9 30.06 -6.77 -27.22
C ASN A 9 30.18 -7.88 -26.15
N ASN A 10 31.37 -8.27 -25.75
CA ASN A 10 31.56 -9.27 -24.69
C ASN A 10 31.49 -8.68 -23.28
N LYS A 11 31.59 -7.35 -23.10
CA LYS A 11 31.47 -6.70 -21.79
C LYS A 11 30.02 -6.39 -21.41
N ILE A 12 29.10 -6.50 -22.36
CA ILE A 12 27.64 -6.30 -22.15
C ILE A 12 26.97 -7.62 -21.72
N ILE A 13 27.59 -8.78 -21.95
CA ILE A 13 27.02 -10.11 -21.64
C ILE A 13 27.38 -10.64 -20.23
N GLU A 14 28.34 -10.04 -19.53
CA GLU A 14 28.79 -10.51 -18.20
C GLU A 14 28.20 -9.74 -17.00
N ASN A 15 27.30 -8.77 -17.18
CA ASN A 15 26.64 -8.09 -16.07
C ASN A 15 25.17 -8.45 -15.98
N GLY A 16 24.91 -9.48 -15.20
CA GLY A 16 23.62 -9.68 -14.54
C GLY A 16 22.63 -10.49 -15.38
N ALA A 17 22.43 -11.74 -14.95
CA ALA A 17 21.14 -12.39 -15.15
C ALA A 17 20.05 -11.32 -14.94
N ASN A 18 19.15 -11.18 -15.90
CA ASN A 18 17.99 -10.28 -15.85
C ASN A 18 17.12 -10.69 -14.65
N GLU A 19 17.50 -10.29 -13.44
CA GLU A 19 16.56 -10.34 -12.33
C GLU A 19 15.40 -9.44 -12.73
N ASN A 20 14.26 -10.05 -13.06
CA ASN A 20 13.05 -9.33 -13.38
C ASN A 20 12.82 -8.30 -12.26
N LYS A 21 13.11 -7.02 -12.54
CA LYS A 21 12.88 -5.95 -11.56
C LYS A 21 11.40 -5.95 -11.22
N VAL A 22 11.08 -6.06 -9.96
CA VAL A 22 9.71 -6.07 -9.46
C VAL A 22 9.53 -4.88 -8.53
N CYS A 23 8.52 -4.06 -8.81
CA CYS A 23 8.00 -3.05 -7.91
C CYS A 23 6.62 -3.46 -7.43
N VAL A 24 6.38 -3.34 -6.13
CA VAL A 24 5.06 -3.49 -5.52
C VAL A 24 4.59 -2.12 -5.09
N VAL A 25 3.36 -1.74 -5.44
CA VAL A 25 2.76 -0.48 -4.99
C VAL A 25 1.36 -0.74 -4.45
N ASP A 26 1.15 -0.38 -3.18
CA ASP A 26 -0.15 -0.30 -2.53
C ASP A 26 -0.64 1.15 -2.58
N LEU A 27 -1.63 1.41 -3.41
CA LEU A 27 -2.26 2.73 -3.57
C LEU A 27 -3.33 2.95 -2.49
N GLY A 28 -2.90 2.93 -1.23
CA GLY A 28 -3.79 3.03 -0.07
C GLY A 28 -4.50 4.38 0.05
N ASN A 29 -5.67 4.38 0.68
CA ASN A 29 -6.50 5.58 0.85
C ASN A 29 -5.93 6.58 1.86
N TYR A 30 -5.09 6.12 2.78
CA TYR A 30 -4.43 6.98 3.76
C TYR A 30 -2.95 7.16 3.44
N ASN A 31 -2.23 6.07 3.16
CA ASN A 31 -0.85 6.09 2.72
C ASN A 31 -0.69 5.26 1.44
N VAL A 32 0.11 5.76 0.51
CA VAL A 32 0.71 4.95 -0.55
C VAL A 32 1.97 4.29 0.02
N LYS A 33 2.15 3.00 -0.23
CA LYS A 33 3.33 2.24 0.17
C LYS A 33 3.90 1.51 -1.02
N ALA A 34 5.22 1.42 -1.09
CA ALA A 34 5.85 0.65 -2.15
C ALA A 34 7.15 -0.01 -1.70
N ILE A 35 7.53 -1.08 -2.40
CA ILE A 35 8.77 -1.82 -2.19
C ILE A 35 9.30 -2.33 -3.53
N ASN A 36 10.61 -2.42 -3.69
CA ASN A 36 11.23 -3.04 -4.84
C ASN A 36 11.91 -4.37 -4.47
N ASN A 37 12.40 -5.09 -5.49
CA ASN A 37 13.10 -6.36 -5.30
C ASN A 37 14.39 -6.27 -4.43
N LYS A 38 14.99 -5.09 -4.29
CA LYS A 38 16.11 -4.81 -3.38
C LYS A 38 15.65 -4.53 -1.94
N ARG A 39 14.36 -4.68 -1.65
CA ARG A 39 13.72 -4.39 -0.35
C ARG A 39 13.82 -2.93 0.10
N LYS A 40 14.13 -1.98 -0.79
CA LYS A 40 13.91 -0.56 -0.52
C LYS A 40 12.41 -0.34 -0.41
N GLN A 41 11.97 0.24 0.69
CA GLN A 41 10.56 0.52 0.95
C GLN A 41 10.34 2.02 1.17
N ILE A 42 9.18 2.50 0.77
CA ILE A 42 8.74 3.88 0.97
C ILE A 42 7.28 3.91 1.43
N SER A 43 6.91 5.00 2.09
CA SER A 43 5.53 5.34 2.40
C SER A 43 5.38 6.85 2.39
N PHE A 44 4.27 7.34 1.86
CA PHE A 44 3.89 8.74 1.92
C PHE A 44 2.37 8.86 2.02
N GLN A 45 1.90 10.00 2.54
CA GLN A 45 0.47 10.26 2.70
C GLN A 45 -0.21 10.40 1.34
N SER A 46 -1.39 9.81 1.14
CA SER A 46 -2.04 9.71 -0.16
C SER A 46 -2.77 10.98 -0.61
N ASN A 47 -2.84 12.01 0.27
CA ASN A 47 -3.44 13.28 -0.10
C ASN A 47 -2.65 13.98 -1.21
N LEU A 48 -3.38 14.60 -2.11
CA LEU A 48 -2.80 15.29 -3.26
C LEU A 48 -3.64 16.52 -3.63
N SER A 49 -3.01 17.45 -4.39
CA SER A 49 -3.67 18.57 -5.04
C SER A 49 -3.25 18.67 -6.50
N ARG A 50 -4.18 19.12 -7.35
CA ARG A 50 -3.95 19.52 -8.74
C ARG A 50 -4.23 20.99 -8.95
N ASP A 51 -4.39 21.76 -7.87
CA ASP A 51 -4.61 23.19 -7.94
C ASP A 51 -3.37 23.89 -8.50
N TYR A 52 -3.61 25.02 -9.17
CA TYR A 52 -2.53 25.84 -9.69
C TYR A 52 -1.62 26.35 -8.58
N GLU A 53 -0.30 26.24 -8.81
CA GLU A 53 0.73 26.77 -7.92
C GLU A 53 1.65 27.74 -8.66
N THR A 54 1.82 28.92 -8.11
CA THR A 54 2.73 29.94 -8.68
C THR A 54 4.19 29.51 -8.63
N PHE A 55 4.57 28.75 -7.57
CA PHE A 55 5.94 28.25 -7.37
C PHE A 55 5.94 26.73 -7.16
N PRO A 56 5.72 25.93 -8.22
CA PRO A 56 5.58 24.49 -8.11
C PRO A 56 6.84 23.83 -7.53
N ASP A 57 8.02 24.38 -7.80
CA ASP A 57 9.29 23.86 -7.29
C ASP A 57 9.47 23.94 -5.76
N GLY A 58 8.54 24.58 -5.04
CA GLY A 58 8.45 24.53 -3.58
C GLY A 58 7.87 23.22 -3.03
N PHE A 59 7.29 22.37 -3.90
CA PHE A 59 6.54 21.18 -3.52
C PHE A 59 7.10 19.90 -4.16
N LYS A 60 6.68 18.74 -3.64
CA LYS A 60 6.88 17.44 -4.27
C LYS A 60 5.78 17.25 -5.34
N TYR A 61 6.14 16.86 -6.56
CA TYR A 61 5.17 16.71 -7.63
C TYR A 61 5.56 15.69 -8.69
N VAL A 62 4.59 15.29 -9.47
CA VAL A 62 4.72 14.73 -10.82
C VAL A 62 4.09 15.72 -11.80
N LEU A 63 4.78 16.01 -12.88
CA LEU A 63 4.29 16.73 -14.06
C LEU A 63 4.18 15.71 -15.20
N LEU A 64 2.97 15.31 -15.51
CA LEU A 64 2.63 14.35 -16.56
C LEU A 64 1.65 15.01 -17.53
N ASP A 65 1.91 14.93 -18.84
CA ASP A 65 1.06 15.50 -19.89
C ASP A 65 0.68 16.98 -19.70
N GLY A 66 1.60 17.75 -19.09
CA GLY A 66 1.39 19.17 -18.79
C GLY A 66 0.61 19.45 -17.49
N GLU A 67 0.17 18.43 -16.77
CA GLU A 67 -0.59 18.56 -15.54
C GLU A 67 0.27 18.25 -14.30
N TYR A 68 0.25 19.18 -13.31
CA TYR A 68 0.88 18.98 -12.03
C TYR A 68 -0.01 18.18 -11.08
N THR A 69 0.59 17.21 -10.40
CA THR A 69 0.01 16.56 -9.22
C THR A 69 0.98 16.75 -8.06
N PHE A 70 0.57 17.49 -7.04
CA PHE A 70 1.35 17.76 -5.84
C PHE A 70 1.02 16.75 -4.75
N PHE A 71 2.05 16.21 -4.07
CA PHE A 71 1.92 15.17 -3.05
C PHE A 71 2.07 15.72 -1.64
N GLU A 72 1.46 15.04 -0.68
CA GLU A 72 1.43 15.42 0.74
C GLU A 72 0.83 16.83 0.93
N LYS A 73 -0.04 17.22 0.01
CA LYS A 73 -0.74 18.50 -0.05
C LYS A 73 -2.19 18.27 -0.51
N GLY A 74 -3.10 19.15 -0.10
CA GLY A 74 -4.52 19.01 -0.47
C GLY A 74 -5.24 17.94 0.36
N ASN A 75 -6.24 17.28 -0.23
CA ASN A 75 -7.18 16.44 0.49
C ASN A 75 -7.00 14.96 0.16
N PHE A 76 -7.44 14.07 1.07
CA PHE A 76 -7.61 12.66 0.75
C PHE A 76 -8.70 12.46 -0.31
N ASN A 77 -8.46 11.54 -1.22
CA ASN A 77 -9.53 11.03 -2.03
C ASN A 77 -10.32 9.99 -1.21
N LEU A 78 -11.55 10.35 -0.84
CA LEU A 78 -12.42 9.54 -0.01
C LEU A 78 -13.21 8.49 -0.81
N GLU A 79 -13.00 8.37 -2.13
CA GLU A 79 -13.59 7.31 -2.95
C GLU A 79 -13.15 5.92 -2.43
N TYR A 80 -14.11 5.03 -2.22
CA TYR A 80 -13.84 3.67 -1.78
C TYR A 80 -13.23 2.84 -2.90
N ILE A 81 -13.73 2.97 -4.12
CA ILE A 81 -13.35 2.15 -5.26
C ILE A 81 -12.00 2.64 -5.81
N LYS A 82 -10.92 1.89 -5.51
CA LYS A 82 -9.56 2.26 -5.91
C LYS A 82 -9.40 2.36 -7.43
N THR A 83 -10.02 1.48 -8.18
CA THR A 83 -9.94 1.44 -9.65
C THR A 83 -10.64 2.61 -10.34
N GLN A 84 -11.46 3.40 -9.64
CA GLN A 84 -12.10 4.61 -10.16
C GLN A 84 -11.25 5.88 -9.92
N LYS A 85 -10.19 5.79 -9.12
CA LYS A 85 -9.32 6.93 -8.85
C LYS A 85 -8.36 7.18 -10.02
N ASN A 86 -7.97 8.45 -10.19
CA ASN A 86 -6.82 8.77 -11.03
C ASN A 86 -5.54 8.52 -10.20
N TYR A 87 -4.95 7.36 -10.35
CA TYR A 87 -3.83 6.86 -9.55
C TYR A 87 -2.47 6.97 -10.25
N THR A 88 -2.44 7.27 -11.55
CA THR A 88 -1.21 7.21 -12.35
C THR A 88 -0.08 8.05 -11.76
N SER A 89 -0.33 9.32 -11.44
CA SER A 89 0.70 10.19 -10.86
C SER A 89 1.23 9.68 -9.50
N GLN A 90 0.36 9.11 -8.65
CA GLN A 90 0.79 8.49 -7.38
C GLN A 90 1.65 7.26 -7.60
N LEU A 91 1.30 6.43 -8.58
CA LEU A 91 2.08 5.25 -8.97
C LEU A 91 3.48 5.65 -9.46
N LEU A 92 3.54 6.61 -10.40
CA LEU A 92 4.81 7.10 -10.96
C LEU A 92 5.69 7.74 -9.89
N TYR A 93 5.09 8.49 -8.96
CA TYR A 93 5.80 9.08 -7.83
C TYR A 93 6.37 8.00 -6.88
N ALA A 94 5.58 6.98 -6.54
CA ALA A 94 6.02 5.87 -5.69
C ALA A 94 7.20 5.09 -6.32
N ILE A 95 7.11 4.75 -7.61
CA ILE A 95 8.20 4.08 -8.32
C ILE A 95 9.45 4.98 -8.39
N SER A 96 9.26 6.30 -8.61
CA SER A 96 10.37 7.26 -8.63
C SER A 96 11.11 7.35 -7.30
N LEU A 97 10.41 7.27 -6.16
CA LEU A 97 11.01 7.25 -4.82
C LEU A 97 11.81 5.96 -4.56
N LEU A 98 11.37 4.82 -5.10
CA LEU A 98 12.10 3.56 -5.02
C LEU A 98 13.40 3.58 -5.84
N HIS A 99 13.43 4.34 -6.94
CA HIS A 99 14.49 4.41 -7.94
C HIS A 99 14.98 5.85 -8.15
N GLU A 100 15.35 6.53 -7.05
CA GLU A 100 15.70 7.97 -7.09
C GLU A 100 16.80 8.32 -8.09
N ASP A 101 17.80 7.46 -8.22
CA ASP A 101 18.98 7.71 -9.05
C ASP A 101 18.84 7.23 -10.51
N GLU A 102 17.81 6.44 -10.82
CA GLU A 102 17.58 5.92 -12.16
C GLU A 102 16.69 6.91 -12.95
N GLU A 103 17.10 7.27 -14.17
CA GLU A 103 16.31 8.10 -15.08
C GLU A 103 15.36 7.24 -15.92
N ILE A 104 15.81 6.04 -16.32
CA ILE A 104 15.00 5.06 -17.03
C ILE A 104 14.79 3.86 -16.10
N ILE A 105 13.54 3.57 -15.79
CA ILE A 105 13.13 2.49 -14.87
C ILE A 105 12.30 1.49 -15.68
N GLU A 106 12.77 0.26 -15.77
CA GLU A 106 12.04 -0.84 -16.37
C GLU A 106 11.68 -1.85 -15.30
N THR A 107 10.38 -2.20 -15.17
CA THR A 107 9.90 -3.02 -14.07
C THR A 107 8.65 -3.82 -14.42
N ASN A 108 8.49 -4.97 -13.75
CA ASN A 108 7.20 -5.63 -13.57
C ASN A 108 6.52 -5.06 -12.33
N LEU A 109 5.23 -4.84 -12.39
CA LEU A 109 4.46 -4.16 -11.36
C LEU A 109 3.51 -5.10 -10.66
N VAL A 110 3.53 -5.09 -9.32
CA VAL A 110 2.50 -5.71 -8.49
C VAL A 110 1.67 -4.60 -7.85
N LEU A 111 0.36 -4.68 -8.04
CA LEU A 111 -0.62 -3.79 -7.40
C LEU A 111 -1.50 -4.56 -6.45
N LEU A 112 -2.04 -3.85 -5.46
CA LEU A 112 -2.95 -4.41 -4.48
C LEU A 112 -4.33 -3.79 -4.61
N LEU A 113 -5.36 -4.62 -4.50
CA LEU A 113 -6.77 -4.21 -4.46
C LEU A 113 -7.46 -4.79 -3.23
N PRO A 114 -8.43 -4.06 -2.64
CA PRO A 114 -9.35 -4.65 -1.68
C PRO A 114 -9.99 -5.92 -2.24
N ILE A 115 -10.30 -6.87 -1.37
CA ILE A 115 -10.90 -8.15 -1.79
C ILE A 115 -12.17 -7.93 -2.62
N SER A 116 -12.99 -6.95 -2.22
CA SER A 116 -14.23 -6.59 -2.93
C SER A 116 -14.03 -6.10 -4.37
N GLU A 117 -12.83 -5.58 -4.69
CA GLU A 117 -12.52 -5.01 -6.00
C GLU A 117 -11.71 -5.96 -6.90
N MET A 118 -11.41 -7.18 -6.48
CA MET A 118 -10.58 -8.11 -7.26
C MET A 118 -11.17 -8.47 -8.63
N GLN A 119 -12.48 -8.30 -8.83
CA GLN A 119 -13.14 -8.48 -10.13
C GLN A 119 -12.70 -7.39 -11.14
N GLU A 120 -12.32 -6.21 -10.65
CA GLU A 120 -11.88 -5.07 -11.46
C GLU A 120 -10.36 -5.07 -11.76
N LYS A 121 -9.63 -6.11 -11.34
CA LYS A 121 -8.17 -6.20 -11.53
C LYS A 121 -7.71 -6.01 -12.99
N GLN A 122 -8.58 -6.42 -13.94
CA GLN A 122 -8.27 -6.34 -15.37
C GLN A 122 -8.11 -4.89 -15.83
N LYS A 123 -8.78 -3.94 -15.18
CA LYS A 123 -8.61 -2.52 -15.48
C LYS A 123 -7.17 -2.07 -15.23
N TYR A 124 -6.60 -2.37 -14.06
CA TYR A 124 -5.18 -2.04 -13.78
C TYR A 124 -4.23 -2.68 -14.78
N ILE A 125 -4.48 -3.96 -15.15
CA ILE A 125 -3.65 -4.66 -16.13
C ILE A 125 -3.73 -3.96 -17.48
N ASN A 126 -4.92 -3.66 -17.98
CA ASN A 126 -5.10 -3.02 -19.29
C ASN A 126 -4.54 -1.58 -19.34
N ASP A 127 -4.66 -0.84 -18.22
CA ASP A 127 -4.21 0.54 -18.15
C ASP A 127 -2.67 0.66 -18.10
N LEU A 128 -1.97 -0.36 -17.59
CA LEU A 128 -0.56 -0.24 -17.21
C LEU A 128 0.39 -1.22 -17.88
N LYS A 129 -0.07 -2.42 -18.28
CA LYS A 129 0.78 -3.40 -18.94
C LYS A 129 1.30 -2.88 -20.29
N ASP A 130 2.58 -3.08 -20.57
CA ASP A 130 3.28 -2.64 -21.78
C ASP A 130 3.22 -1.11 -21.99
N LYS A 131 3.06 -0.33 -20.90
CA LYS A 131 3.02 1.13 -20.96
C LYS A 131 4.37 1.74 -20.62
N GLU A 132 4.63 2.86 -21.30
CA GLU A 132 5.75 3.75 -21.03
C GLU A 132 5.21 5.13 -20.66
N PHE A 133 5.77 5.72 -19.60
CA PHE A 133 5.42 7.04 -19.12
C PHE A 133 6.68 7.91 -19.09
N GLU A 134 6.63 9.03 -19.79
CA GLU A 134 7.65 10.08 -19.76
C GLU A 134 7.10 11.28 -18.97
N PHE A 135 7.79 11.72 -17.92
CA PHE A 135 7.30 12.74 -17.02
C PHE A 135 8.44 13.40 -16.25
N THR A 136 8.16 14.58 -15.69
CA THR A 136 9.05 15.23 -14.72
C THR A 136 8.58 14.91 -13.30
N VAL A 137 9.50 14.53 -12.43
CA VAL A 137 9.23 14.33 -11.00
C VAL A 137 10.11 15.22 -10.15
N ARG A 138 9.55 15.78 -9.08
CA ARG A 138 10.30 16.42 -8.01
C ARG A 138 10.05 15.69 -6.70
N THR A 139 11.10 15.01 -6.24
CA THR A 139 11.20 14.47 -4.88
C THR A 139 12.00 15.45 -4.00
N ASN A 140 13.30 15.27 -3.89
CA ASN A 140 14.24 16.25 -3.33
C ASN A 140 14.83 17.15 -4.43
N LYS A 141 15.01 16.61 -5.64
CA LYS A 141 15.47 17.29 -6.84
C LYS A 141 14.50 17.02 -7.97
N LYS A 142 14.44 17.98 -8.91
CA LYS A 142 13.70 17.83 -10.16
C LYS A 142 14.48 16.93 -11.10
N LYS A 143 13.81 15.92 -11.67
CA LYS A 143 14.36 14.98 -12.66
C LYS A 143 13.31 14.61 -13.68
N ASP A 144 13.73 14.46 -14.94
CA ASP A 144 12.93 13.80 -15.96
C ASP A 144 13.15 12.30 -15.86
N LYS A 145 12.08 11.53 -15.97
CA LYS A 145 12.09 10.08 -15.84
C LYS A 145 11.23 9.40 -16.89
N ILE A 146 11.66 8.20 -17.25
CA ILE A 146 10.88 7.26 -18.09
C ILE A 146 10.64 6.01 -17.24
N ILE A 147 9.39 5.61 -17.10
CA ILE A 147 9.00 4.34 -16.47
C ILE A 147 8.34 3.45 -17.51
N LYS A 148 8.91 2.25 -17.71
CA LYS A 148 8.38 1.17 -18.57
C LYS A 148 7.85 0.07 -17.67
N ILE A 149 6.57 -0.24 -17.80
CA ILE A 149 5.90 -1.33 -17.10
C ILE A 149 5.73 -2.48 -18.07
N ASN A 150 6.51 -3.55 -17.88
CA ASN A 150 6.50 -4.71 -18.81
C ASN A 150 5.29 -5.61 -18.57
N ASP A 151 5.00 -5.92 -17.29
CA ASP A 151 3.85 -6.75 -16.94
C ASP A 151 3.24 -6.29 -15.63
N VAL A 152 1.97 -6.64 -15.38
CA VAL A 152 1.21 -6.24 -14.20
C VAL A 152 0.56 -7.46 -13.57
N PHE A 153 0.80 -7.64 -12.28
CA PHE A 153 0.12 -8.62 -11.44
C PHE A 153 -0.69 -7.90 -10.36
N VAL A 154 -1.88 -8.38 -10.07
CA VAL A 154 -2.75 -7.79 -9.03
C VAL A 154 -3.08 -8.83 -8.00
N THR A 155 -2.86 -8.48 -6.71
CA THR A 155 -3.09 -9.37 -5.57
C THR A 155 -4.05 -8.70 -4.56
N PRO A 156 -4.86 -9.48 -3.80
CA PRO A 156 -5.76 -8.89 -2.82
C PRO A 156 -5.02 -8.37 -1.59
N GLU A 157 -5.44 -7.20 -1.10
CA GLU A 157 -5.05 -6.66 0.19
C GLU A 157 -5.40 -7.64 1.33
N GLY A 158 -4.77 -7.49 2.48
CA GLY A 158 -4.94 -8.39 3.61
C GLY A 158 -4.43 -9.81 3.33
N TYR A 159 -4.93 -10.46 2.27
CA TYR A 159 -4.48 -11.80 1.91
C TYR A 159 -2.99 -11.87 1.53
N SER A 160 -2.44 -10.81 0.97
CA SER A 160 -0.99 -10.74 0.72
C SER A 160 -0.16 -10.87 2.00
N SER A 161 -0.64 -10.34 3.12
CA SER A 161 0.03 -10.46 4.43
C SER A 161 0.16 -11.91 4.92
N TYR A 162 -0.71 -12.82 4.48
CA TYR A 162 -0.62 -14.25 4.80
C TYR A 162 0.74 -14.84 4.41
N PHE A 163 1.31 -14.41 3.31
CA PHE A 163 2.60 -14.93 2.81
C PHE A 163 3.81 -14.54 3.67
N THR A 164 3.63 -13.61 4.60
CA THR A 164 4.68 -13.18 5.54
C THR A 164 4.62 -13.90 6.89
N LEU A 165 3.56 -14.66 7.16
CA LEU A 165 3.39 -15.41 8.40
C LEU A 165 4.26 -16.66 8.42
N ASN A 166 4.57 -17.15 9.63
CA ASN A 166 5.24 -18.44 9.78
C ASN A 166 4.31 -19.63 9.47
N ASP A 167 4.86 -20.77 9.14
CA ASP A 167 4.09 -21.92 8.66
C ASP A 167 3.14 -22.49 9.72
N ASN A 168 3.48 -22.46 11.01
CA ASN A 168 2.59 -22.92 12.07
C ASN A 168 1.30 -22.09 12.14
N VAL A 169 1.40 -20.78 11.94
CA VAL A 169 0.23 -19.87 11.90
C VAL A 169 -0.57 -20.11 10.63
N LYS A 170 0.11 -20.28 9.48
CA LYS A 170 -0.55 -20.55 8.19
C LYS A 170 -1.35 -21.86 8.20
N ASP A 171 -0.90 -22.87 8.93
CA ASP A 171 -1.54 -24.20 9.00
C ASP A 171 -2.61 -24.30 10.09
N SER A 172 -2.93 -23.22 10.76
CA SER A 172 -3.98 -23.16 11.79
C SER A 172 -5.32 -22.65 11.27
N ASN A 173 -6.34 -22.63 12.14
CA ASN A 173 -7.53 -21.80 11.91
C ASN A 173 -7.15 -20.35 12.15
N LEU A 174 -6.94 -19.63 11.06
CA LEU A 174 -6.37 -18.27 11.04
C LEU A 174 -7.41 -17.23 10.62
N LEU A 175 -7.49 -16.15 11.38
CA LEU A 175 -8.17 -14.94 11.00
C LEU A 175 -7.15 -13.81 10.81
N LEU A 176 -7.07 -13.26 9.60
CA LEU A 176 -6.34 -12.03 9.31
C LEU A 176 -7.32 -10.86 9.22
N ILE A 177 -7.00 -9.76 9.92
CA ILE A 177 -7.77 -8.53 9.90
C ILE A 177 -6.83 -7.39 9.52
N ASP A 178 -6.90 -6.95 8.28
CA ASP A 178 -6.10 -5.84 7.76
C ASP A 178 -6.89 -4.53 7.85
N VAL A 179 -6.53 -3.68 8.80
CA VAL A 179 -7.21 -2.40 8.98
C VAL A 179 -6.45 -1.30 8.27
N GLY A 180 -7.03 -0.85 7.16
CA GLY A 180 -6.49 0.19 6.30
C GLY A 180 -6.99 1.61 6.61
N GLY A 181 -6.92 2.48 5.58
CA GLY A 181 -7.38 3.87 5.67
C GLY A 181 -8.90 4.00 5.71
N ARG A 182 -9.60 3.38 4.76
CA ARG A 182 -11.07 3.47 4.56
C ARG A 182 -11.77 2.15 4.73
N SER A 183 -11.04 1.05 4.72
CA SER A 183 -11.59 -0.31 4.74
C SER A 183 -10.77 -1.22 5.62
N SER A 184 -11.39 -2.33 6.00
CA SER A 184 -10.75 -3.48 6.64
C SER A 184 -11.01 -4.72 5.79
N ASP A 185 -9.93 -5.43 5.42
CA ASP A 185 -10.03 -6.71 4.74
C ASP A 185 -9.92 -7.84 5.75
N VAL A 186 -10.84 -8.79 5.68
CA VAL A 186 -10.96 -9.92 6.60
C VAL A 186 -10.81 -11.22 5.82
N ILE A 187 -9.85 -12.01 6.24
CA ILE A 187 -9.47 -13.28 5.63
C ILE A 187 -9.52 -14.36 6.69
N ALA A 188 -10.49 -15.26 6.60
CA ALA A 188 -10.56 -16.45 7.42
C ALA A 188 -10.06 -17.65 6.63
N LEU A 189 -9.13 -18.40 7.22
CA LEU A 189 -8.52 -19.58 6.62
C LEU A 189 -8.60 -20.76 7.59
N GLU A 190 -8.85 -21.94 7.07
CA GLU A 190 -8.77 -23.20 7.74
C GLU A 190 -7.67 -24.04 7.08
N HIS A 191 -6.56 -24.28 7.80
CA HIS A 191 -5.39 -24.96 7.26
C HIS A 191 -4.95 -24.44 5.89
N GLY A 192 -4.81 -23.12 5.77
CA GLY A 192 -4.43 -22.42 4.54
C GLY A 192 -5.50 -22.33 3.46
N LYS A 193 -6.71 -22.88 3.68
CA LYS A 193 -7.82 -22.80 2.72
C LYS A 193 -8.76 -21.66 3.06
N PRO A 194 -8.98 -20.68 2.14
CA PRO A 194 -9.90 -19.57 2.37
C PRO A 194 -11.34 -20.03 2.63
N GLN A 195 -11.94 -19.53 3.71
CA GLN A 195 -13.33 -19.72 4.09
C GLN A 195 -14.14 -18.44 3.94
N VAL A 196 -13.56 -17.29 4.38
CA VAL A 196 -14.14 -15.97 4.24
C VAL A 196 -13.09 -15.04 3.68
N LEU A 197 -13.45 -14.31 2.63
CA LEU A 197 -12.66 -13.23 2.03
C LEU A 197 -13.59 -12.04 1.82
N LYS A 198 -13.49 -11.00 2.65
CA LYS A 198 -14.45 -9.89 2.63
C LYS A 198 -13.81 -8.56 3.01
N THR A 199 -14.25 -7.49 2.37
CA THR A 199 -13.91 -6.10 2.68
C THR A 199 -15.07 -5.43 3.42
N TYR A 200 -14.77 -4.75 4.53
CA TYR A 200 -15.68 -3.92 5.30
C TYR A 200 -15.31 -2.46 5.17
N HIS A 201 -16.29 -1.56 5.07
CA HIS A 201 -16.07 -0.12 4.89
C HIS A 201 -15.87 0.59 6.23
N ILE A 202 -14.86 0.16 6.97
CA ILE A 202 -14.41 0.78 8.22
C ILE A 202 -12.88 0.78 8.27
N GLY A 203 -12.28 1.95 8.55
CA GLY A 203 -10.84 2.13 8.60
C GLY A 203 -10.44 3.28 9.52
N ILE A 204 -9.13 3.63 9.56
CA ILE A 204 -8.62 4.64 10.50
C ILE A 204 -9.20 6.04 10.26
N LEU A 205 -9.62 6.35 9.02
CA LEU A 205 -10.23 7.65 8.73
C LEU A 205 -11.57 7.84 9.44
N ASP A 206 -12.29 6.74 9.76
CA ASP A 206 -13.53 6.82 10.54
C ASP A 206 -13.24 7.25 11.99
N LEU A 207 -12.14 6.75 12.58
CA LEU A 207 -11.66 7.26 13.87
C LEU A 207 -11.25 8.73 13.78
N TYR A 208 -10.50 9.11 12.74
CA TYR A 208 -10.04 10.49 12.57
C TYR A 208 -11.18 11.47 12.31
N MET A 209 -12.22 11.09 11.56
CA MET A 209 -13.43 11.89 11.41
C MET A 209 -14.17 12.09 12.74
N LYS A 210 -14.26 11.05 13.59
CA LYS A 210 -14.82 11.19 14.95
C LYS A 210 -14.00 12.14 15.81
N LEU A 211 -12.66 12.04 15.76
CA LEU A 211 -11.76 12.93 16.49
C LEU A 211 -11.83 14.38 15.96
N GLN A 212 -11.93 14.57 14.66
CA GLN A 212 -12.13 15.87 14.05
C GLN A 212 -13.41 16.53 14.56
N ASN A 213 -14.53 15.81 14.56
CA ASN A 213 -15.82 16.31 15.04
C ASN A 213 -15.77 16.68 16.54
N ILE A 214 -15.11 15.87 17.38
CA ILE A 214 -14.96 16.16 18.82
C ILE A 214 -14.10 17.42 19.06
N ASN A 215 -13.17 17.74 18.16
CA ASN A 215 -12.27 18.89 18.23
C ASN A 215 -12.58 19.91 17.12
N ALA A 216 -13.85 20.12 16.79
CA ALA A 216 -14.27 21.01 15.73
C ALA A 216 -13.87 22.48 15.96
N ASP A 217 -13.72 22.87 17.23
CA ASP A 217 -13.20 24.19 17.65
C ASP A 217 -11.77 24.46 17.21
N LYS A 218 -10.99 23.45 16.87
CA LYS A 218 -9.59 23.55 16.42
C LYS A 218 -9.44 23.63 14.91
N GLU A 219 -10.52 23.46 14.15
CA GLU A 219 -10.59 23.61 12.69
C GLU A 219 -9.57 22.78 11.88
N TYR A 220 -9.09 21.65 12.45
CA TYR A 220 -8.18 20.75 11.73
C TYR A 220 -8.89 20.10 10.54
N LYS A 221 -8.20 20.01 9.40
CA LYS A 221 -8.61 19.13 8.30
C LYS A 221 -8.35 17.66 8.65
N LEU A 222 -9.04 16.76 7.97
CA LEU A 222 -8.89 15.32 8.20
C LEU A 222 -7.43 14.83 8.03
N GLU A 223 -6.74 15.39 7.05
CA GLU A 223 -5.33 15.11 6.73
C GLU A 223 -4.36 15.54 7.86
N GLU A 224 -4.77 16.49 8.68
CA GLU A 224 -3.94 17.07 9.74
C GLU A 224 -4.13 16.36 11.09
N ILE A 225 -5.21 15.57 11.25
CA ILE A 225 -5.59 14.93 12.52
C ILE A 225 -4.45 14.07 13.07
N ARG A 226 -3.83 13.24 12.23
CA ARG A 226 -2.70 12.40 12.66
C ARG A 226 -1.54 13.25 13.17
N GLY A 227 -1.15 14.27 12.41
CA GLY A 227 -0.09 15.18 12.83
C GLY A 227 -0.42 15.95 14.11
N ALA A 228 -1.71 16.31 14.32
CA ALA A 228 -2.17 16.96 15.55
C ALA A 228 -2.10 15.99 16.75
N ILE A 229 -2.39 14.70 16.57
CA ILE A 229 -2.22 13.66 17.58
C ILE A 229 -0.74 13.50 17.93
N ASP A 230 0.13 13.35 16.95
CA ASP A 230 1.57 13.13 17.14
C ASP A 230 2.24 14.31 17.86
N ARG A 231 1.73 15.53 17.65
CA ARG A 231 2.18 16.74 18.37
C ARG A 231 1.48 16.98 19.71
N GLY A 232 0.54 16.10 20.10
CA GLY A 232 -0.20 16.21 21.36
C GLY A 232 -1.29 17.29 21.38
N TYR A 233 -1.65 17.88 20.26
CA TYR A 233 -2.74 18.87 20.15
C TYR A 233 -4.13 18.23 20.21
N ILE A 234 -4.24 16.99 19.76
CA ILE A 234 -5.41 16.14 19.93
C ILE A 234 -5.00 14.95 20.79
N LYS A 235 -5.72 14.74 21.90
CA LYS A 235 -5.53 13.58 22.75
C LYS A 235 -6.51 12.48 22.37
N VAL A 236 -5.98 11.29 22.11
CA VAL A 236 -6.76 10.08 21.87
C VAL A 236 -6.76 9.26 23.17
N THR A 237 -7.94 8.92 23.64
CA THR A 237 -8.09 8.13 24.87
C THR A 237 -8.15 6.65 24.56
N LYS A 238 -7.71 5.79 25.48
CA LYS A 238 -7.86 4.33 25.39
C LYS A 238 -9.31 3.91 25.14
N LYS A 239 -10.28 4.63 25.74
CA LYS A 239 -11.72 4.40 25.51
C LYS A 239 -12.12 4.63 24.04
N GLN A 240 -11.60 5.67 23.39
CA GLN A 240 -11.89 5.94 21.98
C GLN A 240 -11.27 4.87 21.05
N LEU A 241 -10.04 4.43 21.34
CA LEU A 241 -9.41 3.33 20.63
C LEU A 241 -10.19 2.01 20.81
N ALA A 242 -10.58 1.69 22.04
CA ALA A 242 -11.39 0.51 22.34
C ALA A 242 -12.75 0.55 21.63
N SER A 243 -13.41 1.71 21.61
CA SER A 243 -14.68 1.89 20.88
C SER A 243 -14.49 1.66 19.38
N PHE A 244 -13.45 2.22 18.78
CA PHE A 244 -13.16 2.02 17.35
C PHE A 244 -12.85 0.55 17.05
N THR A 245 -12.04 -0.12 17.88
CA THR A 245 -11.77 -1.56 17.72
C THR A 245 -13.05 -2.38 17.84
N GLN A 246 -13.95 -2.02 18.78
CA GLN A 246 -15.23 -2.70 18.92
C GLN A 246 -16.16 -2.47 17.72
N ASP A 247 -16.11 -1.29 17.09
CA ASP A 247 -16.87 -1.01 15.88
C ASP A 247 -16.41 -1.94 14.74
N ILE A 248 -15.09 -2.13 14.55
CA ILE A 248 -14.55 -3.09 13.58
C ILE A 248 -15.03 -4.51 13.90
N ILE A 249 -14.90 -4.96 15.16
CA ILE A 249 -15.36 -6.29 15.59
C ILE A 249 -16.86 -6.47 15.36
N ASN A 250 -17.66 -5.44 15.60
CA ASN A 250 -19.11 -5.49 15.36
C ASN A 250 -19.46 -5.65 13.88
N GLU A 251 -18.72 -5.00 12.96
CA GLU A 251 -18.91 -5.17 11.52
C GLU A 251 -18.56 -6.60 11.08
N ILE A 252 -17.44 -7.12 11.50
CA ILE A 252 -16.94 -8.42 11.05
C ILE A 252 -17.65 -9.62 11.66
N LYS A 253 -18.26 -9.48 12.87
CA LYS A 253 -18.91 -10.58 13.60
C LYS A 253 -20.12 -11.18 12.88
N ILE A 254 -20.62 -10.51 11.85
CA ILE A 254 -21.71 -11.04 11.00
C ILE A 254 -21.22 -12.27 10.25
N ASP A 255 -19.97 -12.28 9.83
CA ASP A 255 -19.38 -13.33 9.00
C ASP A 255 -18.40 -14.22 9.78
N VAL A 256 -17.72 -13.68 10.81
CA VAL A 256 -16.70 -14.41 11.57
C VAL A 256 -16.81 -14.12 13.07
N ASN A 257 -16.51 -15.15 13.90
CA ASN A 257 -16.39 -14.98 15.34
C ASN A 257 -14.93 -15.23 15.76
N LEU A 258 -14.28 -14.23 16.36
CA LEU A 258 -12.86 -14.28 16.75
C LEU A 258 -12.53 -15.51 17.61
N SER A 259 -13.47 -15.96 18.46
CA SER A 259 -13.27 -17.10 19.35
C SER A 259 -13.14 -18.46 18.64
N HIS A 260 -13.48 -18.53 17.36
CA HIS A 260 -13.40 -19.77 16.58
C HIS A 260 -12.02 -19.99 15.92
N PHE A 261 -11.10 -19.05 16.08
CA PHE A 261 -9.78 -19.10 15.45
C PHE A 261 -8.68 -19.34 16.47
N ASP A 262 -7.68 -20.14 16.09
CA ASP A 262 -6.49 -20.38 16.90
C ASP A 262 -5.58 -19.16 16.93
N ASN A 263 -5.52 -18.44 15.80
CA ASN A 263 -4.75 -17.22 15.61
C ASN A 263 -5.61 -16.13 14.97
N VAL A 264 -5.61 -14.95 15.58
CA VAL A 264 -6.25 -13.73 15.04
C VAL A 264 -5.17 -12.67 14.87
N VAL A 265 -4.71 -12.48 13.65
CA VAL A 265 -3.61 -11.56 13.32
C VAL A 265 -4.18 -10.24 12.81
N TRP A 266 -3.90 -9.17 13.55
CA TRP A 266 -4.22 -7.82 13.15
C TRP A 266 -3.06 -7.22 12.37
N THR A 267 -3.34 -6.66 11.20
CA THR A 267 -2.36 -6.03 10.31
C THR A 267 -2.92 -4.74 9.71
N GLY A 268 -2.14 -4.08 8.84
CA GLY A 268 -2.50 -2.76 8.32
C GLY A 268 -2.05 -1.61 9.23
N GLY A 269 -1.97 -0.42 8.64
CA GLY A 269 -1.46 0.76 9.36
C GLY A 269 -2.33 1.20 10.55
N ALA A 270 -3.64 0.97 10.48
CA ALA A 270 -4.56 1.30 11.56
C ALA A 270 -4.43 0.34 12.75
N SER A 271 -4.10 -0.93 12.52
CA SER A 271 -3.88 -1.90 13.60
C SER A 271 -2.74 -1.49 14.52
N LYS A 272 -1.72 -0.80 14.00
CA LYS A 272 -0.65 -0.22 14.84
C LYS A 272 -1.16 0.89 15.76
N VAL A 273 -2.17 1.65 15.36
CA VAL A 273 -2.77 2.70 16.20
C VAL A 273 -3.55 2.12 17.37
N ILE A 274 -4.16 0.93 17.19
CA ILE A 274 -4.94 0.23 18.20
C ILE A 274 -4.16 -0.91 18.89
N GLU A 275 -2.84 -0.97 18.74
CA GLU A 275 -1.98 -2.03 19.31
C GLU A 275 -2.21 -2.24 20.81
N GLU A 276 -2.33 -1.17 21.60
CA GLU A 276 -2.61 -1.25 23.02
C GLU A 276 -3.93 -1.99 23.33
N ILE A 277 -4.94 -1.78 22.47
CA ILE A 277 -6.23 -2.46 22.64
C ILE A 277 -6.12 -3.95 22.26
N ILE A 278 -5.40 -4.25 21.18
CA ILE A 278 -5.16 -5.64 20.75
C ILE A 278 -4.46 -6.42 21.87
N ASN A 279 -3.41 -5.85 22.44
CA ASN A 279 -2.56 -6.54 23.43
C ASN A 279 -3.22 -6.64 24.82
N ASP A 280 -3.96 -5.60 25.25
CA ASP A 280 -4.42 -5.50 26.64
C ASP A 280 -5.88 -5.93 26.85
N ILE A 281 -6.70 -5.86 25.80
CA ILE A 281 -8.16 -6.01 25.93
C ILE A 281 -8.69 -7.21 25.16
N LEU A 282 -8.13 -7.50 23.96
CA LEU A 282 -8.59 -8.61 23.14
C LEU A 282 -8.13 -9.97 23.71
N PRO A 283 -8.80 -11.09 23.34
CA PRO A 283 -8.36 -12.43 23.72
C PRO A 283 -6.91 -12.72 23.29
N LYS A 284 -6.22 -13.62 24.02
CA LYS A 284 -4.79 -13.91 23.83
C LYS A 284 -4.40 -14.41 22.44
N GLN A 285 -5.34 -15.03 21.70
CA GLN A 285 -5.10 -15.44 20.31
C GLN A 285 -5.09 -14.24 19.33
N CYS A 286 -5.49 -13.04 19.78
CA CYS A 286 -5.42 -11.81 19.00
C CYS A 286 -4.06 -11.14 19.24
N TYR A 287 -3.33 -10.89 18.17
CA TYR A 287 -2.05 -10.19 18.25
C TYR A 287 -1.75 -9.39 16.98
N LEU A 288 -0.86 -8.42 17.12
CA LEU A 288 -0.43 -7.59 16.02
C LEU A 288 0.64 -8.31 15.19
N HIS A 289 0.54 -8.22 13.87
CA HIS A 289 1.59 -8.68 12.95
C HIS A 289 2.93 -7.99 13.27
N GLU A 290 4.06 -8.68 13.09
CA GLU A 290 5.40 -8.12 13.37
C GLU A 290 5.68 -6.81 12.58
N ASN A 291 5.22 -6.74 11.34
CA ASN A 291 5.36 -5.58 10.46
C ASN A 291 3.99 -5.13 9.91
N PRO A 292 3.08 -4.65 10.73
CA PRO A 292 1.69 -4.46 10.33
C PRO A 292 1.54 -3.40 9.22
N LEU A 293 2.42 -2.39 9.19
CA LEU A 293 2.38 -1.33 8.18
C LEU A 293 2.74 -1.83 6.78
N TYR A 294 3.66 -2.80 6.66
CA TYR A 294 4.26 -3.23 5.39
C TYR A 294 3.97 -4.67 5.01
N SER A 295 3.27 -5.44 5.83
CA SER A 295 2.99 -6.88 5.61
C SER A 295 2.42 -7.16 4.22
N ASN A 296 1.46 -6.35 3.76
CA ASN A 296 0.85 -6.51 2.44
C ASN A 296 1.87 -6.39 1.30
N ILE A 297 2.69 -5.35 1.30
CA ILE A 297 3.67 -5.18 0.22
C ILE A 297 4.82 -6.18 0.32
N PHE A 298 5.15 -6.67 1.53
CA PHE A 298 6.13 -7.74 1.69
C PHE A 298 5.62 -9.05 1.10
N GLY A 299 4.40 -9.45 1.46
CA GLY A 299 3.79 -10.66 0.91
C GLY A 299 3.53 -10.55 -0.59
N ALA A 300 3.05 -9.40 -1.06
CA ALA A 300 2.85 -9.13 -2.48
C ALA A 300 4.16 -9.21 -3.28
N LEU A 301 5.30 -8.80 -2.71
CA LEU A 301 6.61 -8.95 -3.34
C LEU A 301 6.99 -10.41 -3.54
N GLU A 302 6.78 -11.26 -2.54
CA GLU A 302 7.10 -12.69 -2.65
C GLU A 302 6.20 -13.38 -3.69
N VAL A 303 4.90 -13.06 -3.70
CA VAL A 303 3.95 -13.59 -4.70
C VAL A 303 4.31 -13.08 -6.10
N GLY A 304 4.65 -11.79 -6.25
CA GLY A 304 5.03 -11.20 -7.52
C GLY A 304 6.29 -11.83 -8.12
N LYS A 305 7.31 -12.10 -7.31
CA LYS A 305 8.50 -12.82 -7.76
C LYS A 305 8.15 -14.20 -8.34
N ILE A 306 7.24 -14.92 -7.68
CA ILE A 306 6.78 -16.23 -8.18
C ILE A 306 6.00 -16.09 -9.48
N ALA A 307 5.10 -15.10 -9.57
CA ALA A 307 4.25 -14.87 -10.73
C ALA A 307 5.09 -14.54 -11.98
N PHE A 308 6.06 -13.63 -11.86
CA PHE A 308 6.87 -13.20 -13.00
C PHE A 308 7.99 -14.17 -13.38
N ASN A 309 8.48 -15.01 -12.44
CA ASN A 309 9.47 -16.05 -12.76
C ASN A 309 8.86 -17.24 -13.52
N LYS A 310 7.55 -17.49 -13.39
CA LYS A 310 6.86 -18.58 -14.13
C LYS A 310 6.58 -18.25 -15.59
N VAL A 311 6.66 -16.97 -15.99
CA VAL A 311 6.41 -16.53 -17.38
C VAL A 311 7.66 -16.68 -18.26
N GLY A 312 8.83 -16.94 -17.69
CA GLY A 312 10.12 -17.13 -18.38
C GLY A 312 10.58 -18.59 -18.49
N ALA A 313 9.74 -19.57 -18.19
CA ALA A 313 10.07 -21.00 -18.24
C ALA A 313 9.30 -21.74 -19.33
#